data_34ee35633c521532be66f1f1d924e8de
#
_entry.id   34ee35633c521532be66f1f1d924e8de
#
_cell.length_a   1.000
_cell.length_b   1.000
_cell.length_c   1.000
_cell.angle_alpha   90.00
_cell.angle_beta   90.00
_cell.angle_gamma   90.00
#
_symmetry.space_group_name_H-M   'P 1'
#
loop_
_entity.id
_entity.type
_entity.pdbx_description
1 polymer ?
#
loop_
_entity_poly.entity_id
_entity_poly.type
_entity_poly.pdbx_seq_one_letter_code
_entity_poly.pdbx_strand_id
1 'polypeptide(L)'
;MTVAFALVTGVGFSAPAAASFVPDDVVLAEHALDDLGLLASQRMGRSDQAPTPSGSLDAERGLVVRDGAGEVAFRPHSDHEGVLSPSGRALVYSESRSHSVALTGTATAADAGYVVINDASAPDSYAFEFEANGHPAILELVGGRVLVKDAAGDVVTMLSPAWAVDAYGRQLRTSYSVNGDVLTQRVEHRGAAYPVVADPRVACSGLFCTLELTKRETAQLADNALNAGVVCGVTGPAVVLCTAAVIGGWAQANIARNTGQCFGTLWASYPLPNNFHNVYLRCYA
;
A
#
# COMPACT_ATOMS: atom_id res chain seq x y z
N MET A 1 72.44 34.76 -2.86
CA MET A 1 71.02 35.23 -2.82
C MET A 1 70.17 34.03 -2.86
N THR A 2 69.71 33.55 -1.70
CA THR A 2 68.96 32.29 -1.56
C THR A 2 67.55 32.69 -1.20
N VAL A 3 66.60 32.37 -2.09
CA VAL A 3 65.15 32.64 -1.90
C VAL A 3 64.51 31.42 -1.24
N ALA A 4 63.97 31.58 -0.04
CA ALA A 4 63.26 30.58 0.69
C ALA A 4 61.80 30.66 0.28
N PHE A 5 61.21 29.53 -0.23
CA PHE A 5 59.76 29.35 -0.46
C PHE A 5 59.12 28.82 0.82
N ALA A 6 58.20 29.56 1.39
CA ALA A 6 57.37 29.11 2.50
C ALA A 6 56.13 28.37 1.93
N LEU A 7 55.98 27.09 2.24
CA LEU A 7 54.76 26.31 2.00
C LEU A 7 53.71 26.68 3.07
N VAL A 8 52.62 27.29 2.64
CA VAL A 8 51.43 27.48 3.49
C VAL A 8 50.55 26.24 3.35
N THR A 9 50.55 25.41 4.39
CA THR A 9 49.59 24.27 4.50
C THR A 9 48.25 24.82 4.93
N GLY A 10 47.31 24.89 3.98
CA GLY A 10 45.92 25.22 4.26
C GLY A 10 45.22 24.07 5.03
N VAL A 11 44.85 24.32 6.27
CA VAL A 11 43.99 23.43 7.06
C VAL A 11 42.57 23.61 6.54
N GLY A 12 42.10 22.65 5.75
CA GLY A 12 40.74 22.60 5.30
C GLY A 12 39.81 22.29 6.47
N PHE A 13 39.05 23.27 6.93
CA PHE A 13 37.89 23.01 7.82
C PHE A 13 36.78 22.38 7.02
N SER A 14 36.56 21.06 7.20
CA SER A 14 35.33 20.43 6.78
C SER A 14 34.19 20.96 7.65
N ALA A 15 33.27 21.71 7.06
CA ALA A 15 32.04 22.09 7.75
C ALA A 15 31.30 20.80 8.19
N PRO A 16 30.78 20.72 9.42
CA PRO A 16 29.93 19.59 9.81
C PRO A 16 28.72 19.54 8.88
N ALA A 17 28.41 18.35 8.37
CA ALA A 17 27.18 18.12 7.63
C ALA A 17 26.02 18.60 8.51
N ALA A 18 25.21 19.52 8.00
CA ALA A 18 24.00 19.94 8.68
C ALA A 18 23.15 18.70 8.89
N ALA A 19 22.86 18.35 10.13
CA ALA A 19 21.91 17.29 10.45
C ALA A 19 20.57 17.72 9.84
N SER A 20 20.07 16.95 8.87
CA SER A 20 18.76 17.19 8.27
C SER A 20 17.72 17.06 9.38
N PHE A 21 17.04 18.15 9.69
CA PHE A 21 15.95 18.15 10.67
C PHE A 21 14.80 17.35 10.08
N VAL A 22 14.47 16.22 10.69
CA VAL A 22 13.27 15.43 10.34
C VAL A 22 12.12 15.94 11.22
N PRO A 23 11.01 16.36 10.64
CA PRO A 23 9.84 16.81 11.39
C PRO A 23 9.28 15.73 12.32
N ASP A 24 8.77 16.10 13.49
CA ASP A 24 8.26 15.16 14.51
C ASP A 24 7.08 14.33 13.98
N ASP A 25 6.24 14.88 13.11
CA ASP A 25 5.11 14.20 12.50
C ASP A 25 5.52 13.11 11.51
N VAL A 26 6.67 13.25 10.83
CA VAL A 26 7.27 12.19 10.01
C VAL A 26 7.67 11.00 10.89
N VAL A 27 8.28 11.27 12.05
CA VAL A 27 8.67 10.24 13.02
C VAL A 27 7.42 9.56 13.62
N LEU A 28 6.40 10.34 13.97
CA LEU A 28 5.14 9.81 14.50
C LEU A 28 4.41 8.91 13.49
N ALA A 29 4.37 9.31 12.22
CA ALA A 29 3.79 8.48 11.16
C ALA A 29 4.53 7.15 11.01
N GLU A 30 5.86 7.17 10.98
CA GLU A 30 6.66 5.95 10.89
C GLU A 30 6.41 5.03 12.09
N HIS A 31 6.37 5.56 13.32
CA HIS A 31 6.06 4.78 14.53
C HIS A 31 4.67 4.15 14.49
N ALA A 32 3.65 4.91 14.07
CA ALA A 32 2.29 4.38 13.94
C ALA A 32 2.20 3.18 12.97
N LEU A 33 2.95 3.23 11.86
CA LEU A 33 3.02 2.12 10.90
C LEU A 33 3.82 0.94 11.44
N ASP A 34 4.91 1.19 12.15
CA ASP A 34 5.77 0.14 12.72
C ASP A 34 5.05 -0.62 13.85
N ASP A 35 4.34 0.07 14.72
CA ASP A 35 3.53 -0.51 15.81
C ASP A 35 2.44 -1.46 15.28
N LEU A 36 1.89 -1.18 14.11
CA LEU A 36 0.95 -2.05 13.41
C LEU A 36 1.63 -3.13 12.57
N GLY A 37 2.97 -3.14 12.49
CA GLY A 37 3.75 -4.08 11.69
C GLY A 37 3.63 -3.86 10.18
N LEU A 38 3.21 -2.67 9.73
CA LEU A 38 3.02 -2.34 8.32
C LEU A 38 4.33 -2.04 7.59
N LEU A 39 5.38 -1.69 8.33
CA LEU A 39 6.74 -1.47 7.81
C LEU A 39 7.62 -2.72 7.84
N ALA A 40 7.16 -3.78 8.51
CA ALA A 40 7.83 -5.07 8.46
C ALA A 40 7.55 -5.75 7.12
N SER A 41 8.52 -6.52 6.60
CA SER A 41 8.25 -7.40 5.47
C SER A 41 7.10 -8.31 5.86
N GLN A 42 5.98 -8.17 5.19
CA GLN A 42 4.92 -9.16 5.26
C GLN A 42 5.46 -10.43 4.59
N ARG A 43 6.19 -11.24 5.35
CA ARG A 43 6.48 -12.61 4.95
C ARG A 43 5.14 -13.33 4.96
N MET A 44 4.48 -13.28 3.82
CA MET A 44 3.27 -14.02 3.57
C MET A 44 3.62 -15.50 3.65
N GLY A 45 3.16 -16.17 4.69
CA GLY A 45 3.17 -17.61 4.83
C GLY A 45 4.50 -18.31 4.52
N ARG A 46 4.56 -19.61 4.72
CA ARG A 46 5.71 -20.50 4.51
C ARG A 46 6.28 -20.59 3.07
N SER A 47 5.99 -19.68 2.19
CA SER A 47 6.57 -19.66 0.84
C SER A 47 7.82 -18.80 0.86
N ASP A 48 8.98 -19.40 0.58
CA ASP A 48 10.23 -18.69 0.30
C ASP A 48 10.15 -17.83 -0.98
N GLN A 49 8.97 -17.76 -1.62
CA GLN A 49 8.65 -17.06 -2.87
C GLN A 49 7.64 -15.91 -2.67
N ALA A 50 7.60 -15.30 -1.49
CA ALA A 50 6.81 -14.07 -1.34
C ALA A 50 7.33 -12.99 -2.30
N PRO A 51 6.43 -12.30 -3.04
CA PRO A 51 6.87 -11.25 -3.94
C PRO A 51 7.60 -10.17 -3.15
N THR A 52 8.76 -9.79 -3.67
CA THR A 52 9.44 -8.59 -3.16
C THR A 52 8.66 -7.39 -3.67
N PRO A 53 8.29 -6.42 -2.83
CA PRO A 53 7.71 -5.17 -3.28
C PRO A 53 8.59 -4.56 -4.38
N SER A 54 7.98 -4.13 -5.46
CA SER A 54 8.68 -3.52 -6.61
C SER A 54 8.65 -2.01 -6.58
N GLY A 55 8.02 -1.44 -5.55
CA GLY A 55 7.84 -0.01 -5.39
C GLY A 55 9.15 0.73 -5.15
N SER A 56 9.20 1.94 -5.62
CA SER A 56 10.23 2.94 -5.31
C SER A 56 9.55 4.23 -4.87
N LEU A 57 10.16 4.90 -3.89
CA LEU A 57 9.69 6.20 -3.40
C LEU A 57 10.38 7.29 -4.21
N ASP A 58 9.57 8.14 -4.83
CA ASP A 58 10.00 9.26 -5.65
C ASP A 58 9.41 10.56 -5.08
N ALA A 59 10.23 11.60 -4.92
CA ALA A 59 9.81 12.83 -4.26
C ALA A 59 8.69 13.57 -5.02
N GLU A 60 8.66 13.46 -6.36
CA GLU A 60 7.70 14.17 -7.21
C GLU A 60 6.47 13.31 -7.53
N ARG A 61 6.69 12.01 -7.74
CA ARG A 61 5.64 11.07 -8.19
C ARG A 61 5.04 10.23 -7.08
N GLY A 62 5.61 10.29 -5.88
CA GLY A 62 5.16 9.51 -4.73
C GLY A 62 5.66 8.06 -4.76
N LEU A 63 4.77 7.09 -4.65
CA LEU A 63 5.08 5.68 -4.79
C LEU A 63 4.93 5.26 -6.26
N VAL A 64 6.00 4.73 -6.82
CA VAL A 64 6.05 4.19 -8.19
C VAL A 64 6.20 2.68 -8.11
N VAL A 65 5.23 1.94 -8.63
CA VAL A 65 5.21 0.47 -8.68
C VAL A 65 5.28 0.01 -10.14
N ARG A 66 6.18 -0.92 -10.41
CA ARG A 66 6.34 -1.53 -11.75
C ARG A 66 6.06 -3.00 -11.69
N ASP A 67 5.24 -3.47 -12.61
CA ASP A 67 5.02 -4.89 -12.81
C ASP A 67 5.03 -5.25 -14.31
N GLY A 68 4.75 -6.52 -14.65
CA GLY A 68 4.73 -6.97 -16.05
C GLY A 68 3.63 -6.33 -16.91
N ALA A 69 2.63 -5.70 -16.30
CA ALA A 69 1.53 -5.04 -17.00
C ALA A 69 1.78 -3.55 -17.22
N GLY A 70 2.74 -2.93 -16.49
CA GLY A 70 3.10 -1.55 -16.67
C GLY A 70 3.63 -0.87 -15.41
N GLU A 71 3.51 0.45 -15.37
CA GLU A 71 3.90 1.29 -14.26
C GLU A 71 2.69 2.02 -13.70
N VAL A 72 2.54 2.02 -12.37
CA VAL A 72 1.60 2.87 -11.65
C VAL A 72 2.36 3.74 -10.69
N ALA A 73 2.05 5.03 -10.68
CA ALA A 73 2.50 5.95 -9.66
C ALA A 73 1.29 6.54 -8.93
N PHE A 74 1.43 6.77 -7.62
CA PHE A 74 0.42 7.52 -6.91
C PHE A 74 0.99 8.29 -5.74
N ARG A 75 0.34 9.40 -5.42
CA ARG A 75 0.69 10.30 -4.33
C ARG A 75 -0.58 10.87 -3.69
N PRO A 76 -0.50 11.38 -2.45
CA PRO A 76 -1.62 12.15 -1.92
C PRO A 76 -1.86 13.40 -2.78
N HIS A 77 -3.11 13.81 -2.88
CA HIS A 77 -3.48 15.12 -3.43
C HIS A 77 -3.14 16.19 -2.40
N SER A 78 -1.89 16.65 -2.41
CA SER A 78 -1.28 17.50 -1.40
C SER A 78 -0.40 18.56 -2.04
N ASP A 79 -0.37 19.75 -1.42
CA ASP A 79 0.56 20.83 -1.74
C ASP A 79 1.90 20.71 -0.98
N HIS A 80 2.03 19.70 -0.10
CA HIS A 80 3.23 19.45 0.67
C HIS A 80 4.19 18.48 -0.04
N GLU A 81 5.48 18.69 0.15
CA GLU A 81 6.50 17.77 -0.34
C GLU A 81 6.64 16.57 0.61
N GLY A 82 6.87 15.40 0.03
CA GLY A 82 7.15 14.19 0.80
C GLY A 82 8.56 14.23 1.41
N VAL A 83 8.66 13.85 2.68
CA VAL A 83 9.91 13.72 3.42
C VAL A 83 10.18 12.26 3.75
N LEU A 84 11.38 11.76 3.41
CA LEU A 84 11.76 10.40 3.78
C LEU A 84 11.85 10.25 5.31
N SER A 85 11.26 9.19 5.83
CA SER A 85 11.36 8.84 7.24
C SER A 85 12.81 8.50 7.63
N PRO A 86 13.18 8.56 8.93
CA PRO A 86 14.54 8.29 9.39
C PRO A 86 15.07 6.92 8.95
N SER A 87 14.22 5.91 8.85
CA SER A 87 14.61 4.58 8.36
C SER A 87 14.68 4.48 6.83
N GLY A 88 14.19 5.49 6.09
CA GLY A 88 14.05 5.47 4.63
C GLY A 88 12.96 4.51 4.11
N ARG A 89 12.10 3.97 5.01
CA ARG A 89 11.05 3.01 4.64
C ARG A 89 9.72 3.65 4.22
N ALA A 90 9.55 4.93 4.50
CA ALA A 90 8.34 5.67 4.14
C ALA A 90 8.68 7.06 3.60
N LEU A 91 7.90 7.53 2.64
CA LEU A 91 7.86 8.92 2.18
C LEU A 91 6.62 9.55 2.79
N VAL A 92 6.78 10.51 3.69
CA VAL A 92 5.70 11.07 4.50
C VAL A 92 5.37 12.49 4.05
N TYR A 93 4.10 12.74 3.80
CA TYR A 93 3.51 14.03 3.52
C TYR A 93 2.81 14.53 4.77
N SER A 94 3.32 15.59 5.35
CA SER A 94 2.81 16.21 6.57
C SER A 94 1.69 17.19 6.25
N GLU A 95 0.45 16.73 6.22
CA GLU A 95 -0.70 17.56 5.84
C GLU A 95 -1.09 18.55 6.95
N SER A 96 -1.04 18.08 8.18
CA SER A 96 -1.29 18.89 9.38
C SER A 96 -0.86 18.13 10.64
N ARG A 97 -0.99 18.75 11.82
CA ARG A 97 -0.77 18.03 13.08
C ARG A 97 -1.78 16.91 13.32
N SER A 98 -2.97 16.98 12.71
CA SER A 98 -4.02 16.00 12.91
C SER A 98 -3.89 14.78 12.01
N HIS A 99 -3.17 14.86 10.89
CA HIS A 99 -2.95 13.73 9.99
C HIS A 99 -1.76 13.93 9.06
N SER A 100 -1.24 12.81 8.59
CA SER A 100 -0.21 12.71 7.54
C SER A 100 -0.52 11.55 6.60
N VAL A 101 0.13 11.54 5.44
CA VAL A 101 0.09 10.41 4.51
C VAL A 101 1.50 9.86 4.36
N ALA A 102 1.66 8.56 4.50
CA ALA A 102 2.93 7.85 4.35
C ALA A 102 2.83 6.86 3.20
N LEU A 103 3.72 6.97 2.23
CA LEU A 103 3.87 6.01 1.14
C LEU A 103 4.99 5.03 1.48
N THR A 104 4.74 3.74 1.28
CA THR A 104 5.71 2.66 1.48
C THR A 104 5.84 1.83 0.21
N GLY A 105 6.86 1.00 0.10
CA GLY A 105 7.10 0.22 -1.13
C GLY A 105 8.57 -0.08 -1.33
N THR A 106 9.35 -0.01 -0.27
CA THR A 106 10.74 -0.46 -0.29
C THR A 106 10.83 -1.95 0.09
N ALA A 107 11.97 -2.57 -0.10
CA ALA A 107 12.22 -4.01 -0.06
C ALA A 107 11.63 -4.80 1.13
N THR A 108 11.07 -4.13 2.14
CA THR A 108 10.54 -4.77 3.35
C THR A 108 9.07 -4.47 3.64
N ALA A 109 8.47 -3.47 2.98
CA ALA A 109 7.09 -3.05 3.21
C ALA A 109 6.22 -3.27 1.96
N ALA A 110 4.91 -3.37 2.13
CA ALA A 110 3.98 -3.45 1.00
C ALA A 110 3.99 -2.15 0.19
N ASP A 111 3.68 -2.25 -1.10
CA ASP A 111 3.45 -1.09 -1.98
C ASP A 111 2.10 -0.46 -1.59
N ALA A 112 2.14 0.56 -0.76
CA ALA A 112 0.93 1.14 -0.16
C ALA A 112 1.08 2.64 0.17
N GLY A 113 -0.06 3.32 0.21
CA GLY A 113 -0.22 4.58 0.91
C GLY A 113 -0.96 4.34 2.22
N TYR A 114 -0.61 5.09 3.24
CA TYR A 114 -1.27 5.02 4.53
C TYR A 114 -1.64 6.42 4.99
N VAL A 115 -2.91 6.62 5.32
CA VAL A 115 -3.33 7.80 6.06
C VAL A 115 -3.15 7.53 7.54
N VAL A 116 -2.35 8.33 8.21
CA VAL A 116 -2.15 8.29 9.66
C VAL A 116 -2.92 9.46 10.28
N ILE A 117 -3.99 9.14 10.98
CA ILE A 117 -4.90 10.10 11.60
C ILE A 117 -4.57 10.18 13.09
N ASN A 118 -4.13 11.34 13.55
CA ASN A 118 -3.60 11.52 14.90
C ASN A 118 -4.66 11.91 15.92
N ASP A 119 -5.75 12.55 15.48
CA ASP A 119 -6.83 13.00 16.39
C ASP A 119 -8.16 13.22 15.67
N ALA A 120 -9.20 13.56 16.45
CA ALA A 120 -10.58 13.74 15.97
C ALA A 120 -10.79 14.99 15.10
N SER A 121 -9.83 15.91 15.04
CA SER A 121 -9.93 17.14 14.22
C SER A 121 -9.53 16.91 12.75
N ALA A 122 -8.95 15.75 12.43
CA ALA A 122 -8.61 15.38 11.07
C ALA A 122 -9.85 15.30 10.15
N PRO A 123 -9.69 15.49 8.84
CA PRO A 123 -10.76 15.26 7.88
C PRO A 123 -11.25 13.81 7.88
N ASP A 124 -12.47 13.58 7.41
CA ASP A 124 -12.99 12.22 7.21
C ASP A 124 -12.64 11.66 5.82
N SER A 125 -12.04 12.45 4.91
CA SER A 125 -11.80 12.08 3.50
C SER A 125 -10.40 12.47 3.07
N TYR A 126 -9.75 11.57 2.33
CA TYR A 126 -8.36 11.67 1.90
C TYR A 126 -8.26 11.30 0.43
N ALA A 127 -7.61 12.13 -0.37
CA ALA A 127 -7.52 11.97 -1.80
C ALA A 127 -6.11 11.58 -2.25
N PHE A 128 -6.05 10.72 -3.27
CA PHE A 128 -4.83 10.26 -3.92
C PHE A 128 -4.96 10.39 -5.43
N GLU A 129 -3.94 10.90 -6.09
CA GLU A 129 -3.82 10.98 -7.54
C GLU A 129 -3.06 9.77 -8.06
N PHE A 130 -3.54 9.20 -9.17
CA PHE A 130 -2.95 8.03 -9.79
C PHE A 130 -2.53 8.31 -11.22
N GLU A 131 -1.35 7.80 -11.59
CA GLU A 131 -0.86 7.72 -12.96
C GLU A 131 -0.70 6.25 -13.36
N ALA A 132 -0.97 5.95 -14.63
CA ALA A 132 -0.68 4.66 -15.25
C ALA A 132 0.13 4.89 -16.53
N ASN A 133 1.29 4.25 -16.65
CA ASN A 133 2.21 4.39 -17.78
C ASN A 133 2.57 5.86 -18.11
N GLY A 134 2.72 6.70 -17.05
CA GLY A 134 3.10 8.12 -17.17
C GLY A 134 1.98 9.06 -17.63
N HIS A 135 0.71 8.62 -17.57
CA HIS A 135 -0.48 9.41 -17.87
C HIS A 135 -1.49 9.33 -16.72
N PRO A 136 -2.40 10.30 -16.56
CA PRO A 136 -3.49 10.18 -15.59
C PRO A 136 -4.23 8.85 -15.75
N ALA A 137 -4.38 8.11 -14.66
CA ALA A 137 -5.02 6.80 -14.68
C ALA A 137 -6.54 6.91 -14.87
N ILE A 138 -7.17 5.84 -15.35
CA ILE A 138 -8.61 5.66 -15.32
C ILE A 138 -8.92 4.71 -14.17
N LEU A 139 -9.57 5.21 -13.12
CA LEU A 139 -9.94 4.42 -11.96
C LEU A 139 -11.38 3.90 -12.08
N GLU A 140 -11.57 2.62 -11.78
CA GLU A 140 -12.89 1.98 -11.77
C GLU A 140 -13.10 1.21 -10.46
N LEU A 141 -14.16 1.55 -9.72
CA LEU A 141 -14.52 0.87 -8.48
C LEU A 141 -15.39 -0.35 -8.78
N VAL A 142 -14.89 -1.54 -8.46
CA VAL A 142 -15.57 -2.82 -8.72
C VAL A 142 -15.49 -3.71 -7.48
N GLY A 143 -16.62 -4.03 -6.89
CA GLY A 143 -16.70 -4.95 -5.75
C GLY A 143 -15.88 -4.47 -4.53
N GLY A 144 -15.76 -3.16 -4.32
CA GLY A 144 -14.96 -2.56 -3.25
C GLY A 144 -13.46 -2.45 -3.54
N ARG A 145 -12.99 -2.97 -4.67
CA ARG A 145 -11.62 -2.85 -5.19
C ARG A 145 -11.56 -1.76 -6.26
N VAL A 146 -10.39 -1.20 -6.48
CA VAL A 146 -10.21 -0.19 -7.54
C VAL A 146 -9.29 -0.78 -8.61
N LEU A 147 -9.80 -0.87 -9.84
CA LEU A 147 -8.97 -1.16 -11.01
C LEU A 147 -8.28 0.12 -11.45
N VAL A 148 -6.97 0.05 -11.63
CA VAL A 148 -6.16 1.15 -12.18
C VAL A 148 -5.87 0.81 -13.62
N LYS A 149 -6.38 1.62 -14.55
CA LYS A 149 -6.27 1.42 -15.98
C LYS A 149 -5.42 2.51 -16.61
N ASP A 150 -4.75 2.16 -17.68
CA ASP A 150 -4.04 3.13 -18.51
C ASP A 150 -4.99 3.87 -19.48
N ALA A 151 -4.43 4.75 -20.28
CA ALA A 151 -5.18 5.55 -21.28
C ALA A 151 -5.85 4.69 -22.39
N ALA A 152 -5.39 3.46 -22.61
CA ALA A 152 -6.01 2.51 -23.54
C ALA A 152 -7.20 1.76 -22.89
N GLY A 153 -7.36 1.86 -21.58
CA GLY A 153 -8.36 1.14 -20.81
C GLY A 153 -7.90 -0.23 -20.32
N ASP A 154 -6.63 -0.58 -20.54
CA ASP A 154 -6.05 -1.81 -20.06
C ASP A 154 -5.76 -1.73 -18.56
N VAL A 155 -6.08 -2.80 -17.82
CA VAL A 155 -5.83 -2.85 -16.37
C VAL A 155 -4.34 -3.04 -16.12
N VAL A 156 -3.71 -2.07 -15.48
CA VAL A 156 -2.30 -2.11 -15.08
C VAL A 156 -2.13 -2.73 -13.70
N THR A 157 -2.97 -2.34 -12.74
CA THR A 157 -2.96 -2.93 -11.40
C THR A 157 -4.33 -2.82 -10.74
N MET A 158 -4.41 -3.29 -9.50
CA MET A 158 -5.62 -3.24 -8.68
C MET A 158 -5.26 -2.83 -7.25
N LEU A 159 -6.13 -2.08 -6.60
CA LEU A 159 -6.04 -1.81 -5.18
C LEU A 159 -6.91 -2.77 -4.40
N SER A 160 -6.44 -3.18 -3.24
CA SER A 160 -7.21 -3.96 -2.26
C SER A 160 -8.45 -3.19 -1.79
N PRO A 161 -9.47 -3.87 -1.22
CA PRO A 161 -10.60 -3.17 -0.61
C PRO A 161 -10.14 -2.22 0.49
N ALA A 162 -10.85 -1.09 0.64
CA ALA A 162 -10.54 -0.10 1.66
C ALA A 162 -10.57 -0.73 3.07
N TRP A 163 -9.60 -0.39 3.89
CA TRP A 163 -9.57 -0.75 5.30
C TRP A 163 -9.07 0.42 6.16
N ALA A 164 -9.44 0.40 7.43
CA ALA A 164 -8.92 1.30 8.44
C ALA A 164 -8.96 0.62 9.80
N VAL A 165 -7.96 0.88 10.65
CA VAL A 165 -7.89 0.36 12.02
C VAL A 165 -7.46 1.47 12.99
N ASP A 166 -7.93 1.37 14.21
CA ASP A 166 -7.51 2.26 15.30
C ASP A 166 -6.26 1.71 16.03
N ALA A 167 -5.76 2.45 17.01
CA ALA A 167 -4.58 2.09 17.78
C ALA A 167 -4.68 0.73 18.51
N TYR A 168 -5.91 0.22 18.72
CA TYR A 168 -6.13 -1.11 19.28
C TYR A 168 -6.34 -2.20 18.21
N GLY A 169 -6.18 -1.88 16.93
CA GLY A 169 -6.43 -2.78 15.81
C GLY A 169 -7.92 -3.06 15.56
N ARG A 170 -8.84 -2.24 16.10
CA ARG A 170 -10.27 -2.35 15.80
C ARG A 170 -10.54 -1.75 14.42
N GLN A 171 -11.29 -2.48 13.62
CA GLN A 171 -11.68 -2.04 12.29
C GLN A 171 -12.66 -0.88 12.35
N LEU A 172 -12.46 0.09 11.48
CA LEU A 172 -13.33 1.24 11.30
C LEU A 172 -14.04 1.14 9.93
N ARG A 173 -15.19 1.77 9.83
CA ARG A 173 -15.87 1.90 8.55
C ARG A 173 -15.08 2.80 7.64
N THR A 174 -14.80 2.30 6.43
CA THR A 174 -14.12 3.04 5.39
C THR A 174 -14.64 2.62 4.02
N SER A 175 -14.51 3.49 3.03
CA SER A 175 -14.94 3.25 1.67
C SER A 175 -14.14 4.06 0.69
N TYR A 176 -14.06 3.57 -0.56
CA TYR A 176 -13.51 4.29 -1.69
C TYR A 176 -14.60 4.92 -2.54
N SER A 177 -14.27 6.05 -3.15
CA SER A 177 -14.93 6.62 -4.32
C SER A 177 -13.87 7.06 -5.32
N VAL A 178 -14.20 7.08 -6.61
CA VAL A 178 -13.27 7.42 -7.68
C VAL A 178 -13.86 8.51 -8.56
N ASN A 179 -13.02 9.42 -9.04
CA ASN A 179 -13.37 10.46 -9.99
C ASN A 179 -12.17 10.72 -10.91
N GLY A 180 -12.23 10.21 -12.15
CA GLY A 180 -11.11 10.24 -13.08
C GLY A 180 -9.92 9.45 -12.53
N ASP A 181 -8.81 10.12 -12.30
CA ASP A 181 -7.56 9.60 -11.74
C ASP A 181 -7.45 9.80 -10.23
N VAL A 182 -8.48 10.36 -9.59
CA VAL A 182 -8.50 10.63 -8.15
C VAL A 182 -9.29 9.55 -7.41
N LEU A 183 -8.61 8.87 -6.49
CA LEU A 183 -9.19 8.01 -5.47
C LEU A 183 -9.44 8.82 -4.21
N THR A 184 -10.65 8.77 -3.66
CA THR A 184 -10.94 9.32 -2.34
C THR A 184 -11.30 8.20 -1.39
N GLN A 185 -10.57 8.10 -0.28
CA GLN A 185 -10.91 7.24 0.83
C GLN A 185 -11.62 8.06 1.91
N ARG A 186 -12.79 7.58 2.32
CA ARG A 186 -13.51 8.11 3.48
C ARG A 186 -13.34 7.16 4.67
N VAL A 187 -13.03 7.72 5.84
CA VAL A 187 -12.80 6.97 7.09
C VAL A 187 -13.70 7.53 8.20
N GLU A 188 -14.54 6.69 8.80
CA GLU A 188 -15.36 7.06 9.96
C GLU A 188 -14.53 6.89 11.24
N HIS A 189 -13.62 7.83 11.52
CA HIS A 189 -12.64 7.70 12.61
C HIS A 189 -13.07 8.39 13.93
N ARG A 190 -14.15 9.19 13.94
CA ARG A 190 -14.55 9.91 15.14
C ARG A 190 -14.97 8.96 16.26
N GLY A 191 -14.35 9.13 17.42
CA GLY A 191 -14.55 8.24 18.58
C GLY A 191 -13.69 6.98 18.56
N ALA A 192 -12.77 6.85 17.62
CA ALA A 192 -11.76 5.80 17.61
C ALA A 192 -10.62 6.09 18.59
N ALA A 193 -9.78 5.11 18.85
CA ALA A 193 -8.51 5.30 19.54
C ALA A 193 -7.44 5.71 18.51
N TYR A 194 -6.79 6.85 18.75
CA TYR A 194 -5.75 7.36 17.84
C TYR A 194 -4.36 6.84 18.23
N PRO A 195 -3.42 6.70 17.24
CA PRO A 195 -3.62 6.97 15.83
C PRO A 195 -4.52 5.95 15.14
N VAL A 196 -5.25 6.42 14.11
CA VAL A 196 -5.95 5.55 13.17
C VAL A 196 -5.10 5.45 11.90
N VAL A 197 -4.99 4.25 11.33
CA VAL A 197 -4.30 4.03 10.07
C VAL A 197 -5.27 3.45 9.05
N ALA A 198 -5.26 4.02 7.84
CA ALA A 198 -6.06 3.57 6.70
C ALA A 198 -5.18 3.44 5.46
N ASP A 199 -5.59 2.62 4.47
CA ASP A 199 -4.86 2.42 3.19
C ASP A 199 -5.19 3.51 2.16
N PRO A 200 -4.71 3.53 0.88
CA PRO A 200 -4.80 2.44 -0.12
C PRO A 200 -3.57 1.54 -0.25
N ARG A 201 -3.79 0.30 -0.70
CA ARG A 201 -2.73 -0.68 -0.93
C ARG A 201 -2.80 -1.31 -2.32
N VAL A 202 -1.66 -1.37 -3.01
CA VAL A 202 -1.53 -2.01 -4.31
C VAL A 202 -1.52 -3.53 -4.14
N ALA A 203 -2.41 -4.21 -4.87
CA ALA A 203 -2.53 -5.66 -4.80
C ALA A 203 -1.53 -6.41 -5.69
N CYS A 204 -1.02 -5.76 -6.74
CA CYS A 204 -0.03 -6.32 -7.66
C CYS A 204 1.30 -5.59 -7.50
N SER A 205 2.39 -6.34 -7.39
CA SER A 205 3.75 -5.82 -7.27
C SER A 205 4.72 -6.74 -8.01
N GLY A 206 5.48 -6.19 -8.94
CA GLY A 206 6.36 -6.96 -9.82
C GLY A 206 5.58 -7.91 -10.71
N LEU A 207 5.98 -9.17 -10.75
CA LEU A 207 5.31 -10.22 -11.54
C LEU A 207 4.17 -10.92 -10.79
N PHE A 208 3.84 -10.46 -9.59
CA PHE A 208 2.91 -11.16 -8.71
C PHE A 208 1.77 -10.26 -8.28
N CYS A 209 0.58 -10.85 -8.23
CA CYS A 209 -0.60 -10.23 -7.65
C CYS A 209 -1.08 -11.02 -6.43
N THR A 210 -1.55 -10.32 -5.41
CA THR A 210 -2.14 -10.93 -4.22
C THR A 210 -3.61 -10.51 -4.15
N LEU A 211 -4.52 -11.47 -4.19
CA LEU A 211 -5.90 -11.25 -3.82
C LEU A 211 -6.03 -11.52 -2.32
N GLU A 212 -6.28 -10.49 -1.55
CA GLU A 212 -6.57 -10.59 -0.13
C GLU A 212 -8.08 -10.55 0.08
N LEU A 213 -8.61 -11.55 0.75
CA LEU A 213 -10.01 -11.58 1.12
C LEU A 213 -10.19 -10.91 2.48
N THR A 214 -11.21 -10.10 2.59
CA THR A 214 -11.67 -9.57 3.87
C THR A 214 -12.11 -10.71 4.79
N LYS A 215 -12.25 -10.44 6.07
CA LYS A 215 -12.77 -11.42 7.04
C LYS A 215 -14.14 -11.96 6.63
N ARG A 216 -15.00 -11.09 6.09
CA ARG A 216 -16.33 -11.47 5.59
C ARG A 216 -16.25 -12.37 4.35
N GLU A 217 -15.43 -12.01 3.37
CA GLU A 217 -15.22 -12.78 2.16
C GLU A 217 -14.57 -14.14 2.46
N THR A 218 -13.60 -14.18 3.38
CA THR A 218 -13.00 -15.43 3.88
C THR A 218 -14.05 -16.34 4.50
N ALA A 219 -14.95 -15.80 5.33
CA ALA A 219 -16.04 -16.57 5.90
C ALA A 219 -17.03 -17.06 4.83
N GLN A 220 -17.42 -16.21 3.88
CA GLN A 220 -18.31 -16.59 2.77
C GLN A 220 -17.70 -17.71 1.92
N LEU A 221 -16.42 -17.63 1.59
CA LEU A 221 -15.72 -18.68 0.87
C LEU A 221 -15.62 -19.98 1.68
N ALA A 222 -15.35 -19.87 2.98
CA ALA A 222 -15.28 -21.02 3.89
C ALA A 222 -16.63 -21.73 4.04
N ASP A 223 -17.75 -21.01 3.97
CA ASP A 223 -19.10 -21.59 4.04
C ASP A 223 -19.45 -22.37 2.77
N ASN A 224 -19.08 -21.87 1.59
CA ASN A 224 -19.37 -22.55 0.32
C ASN A 224 -18.37 -22.13 -0.78
N ALA A 225 -17.73 -23.11 -1.40
CA ALA A 225 -16.81 -22.89 -2.52
C ALA A 225 -17.48 -22.18 -3.73
N LEU A 226 -18.81 -22.31 -3.90
CA LEU A 226 -19.57 -21.63 -4.96
C LEU A 226 -19.65 -20.10 -4.75
N ASN A 227 -19.37 -19.61 -3.54
CA ASN A 227 -19.31 -18.19 -3.25
C ASN A 227 -18.06 -17.52 -3.85
N ALA A 228 -17.14 -18.28 -4.46
CA ALA A 228 -15.98 -17.74 -5.16
C ALA A 228 -16.36 -16.65 -6.18
N GLY A 229 -17.45 -16.82 -6.92
CA GLY A 229 -17.95 -15.83 -7.87
C GLY A 229 -18.43 -14.52 -7.21
N VAL A 230 -19.00 -14.61 -6.01
CA VAL A 230 -19.44 -13.45 -5.22
C VAL A 230 -18.23 -12.70 -4.65
N VAL A 231 -17.24 -13.45 -4.16
CA VAL A 231 -15.99 -12.91 -3.60
C VAL A 231 -15.19 -12.20 -4.68
N CYS A 232 -15.18 -12.73 -5.90
CA CYS A 232 -14.41 -12.16 -7.00
C CYS A 232 -15.05 -10.91 -7.63
N GLY A 233 -16.35 -10.67 -7.47
CA GLY A 233 -17.11 -9.43 -7.75
C GLY A 233 -16.78 -8.61 -9.02
N VAL A 234 -15.76 -9.00 -9.73
CA VAL A 234 -15.16 -8.31 -10.89
C VAL A 234 -15.78 -8.90 -12.16
N THR A 235 -16.13 -8.07 -13.11
CA THR A 235 -16.57 -8.51 -14.43
C THR A 235 -15.40 -8.57 -15.41
N GLY A 236 -15.49 -9.43 -16.45
CA GLY A 236 -14.46 -9.53 -17.49
C GLY A 236 -13.44 -10.68 -17.24
N PRO A 237 -12.31 -10.69 -17.96
CA PRO A 237 -11.32 -11.80 -17.88
C PRO A 237 -10.77 -12.02 -16.47
N ALA A 238 -10.68 -10.97 -15.65
CA ALA A 238 -10.20 -11.04 -14.27
C ALA A 238 -11.10 -11.92 -13.37
N VAL A 239 -12.40 -12.04 -13.66
CA VAL A 239 -13.33 -12.93 -12.94
C VAL A 239 -12.91 -14.38 -13.06
N VAL A 240 -12.57 -14.83 -14.26
CA VAL A 240 -12.22 -16.24 -14.51
C VAL A 240 -10.97 -16.60 -13.71
N LEU A 241 -10.00 -15.68 -13.65
CA LEU A 241 -8.74 -15.88 -12.95
C LEU A 241 -8.92 -15.88 -11.44
N CYS A 242 -9.65 -14.92 -10.91
CA CYS A 242 -9.99 -14.86 -9.49
C CYS A 242 -10.78 -16.10 -9.08
N THR A 243 -11.81 -16.49 -9.85
CA THR A 243 -12.65 -17.63 -9.54
C THR A 243 -11.84 -18.93 -9.53
N ALA A 244 -10.95 -19.15 -10.50
CA ALA A 244 -10.08 -20.32 -10.54
C ALA A 244 -9.11 -20.37 -9.32
N ALA A 245 -8.54 -19.22 -8.95
CA ALA A 245 -7.67 -19.11 -7.80
C ALA A 245 -8.38 -19.38 -6.46
N VAL A 246 -9.62 -18.90 -6.34
CA VAL A 246 -10.41 -18.95 -5.09
C VAL A 246 -11.12 -20.28 -4.89
N ILE A 247 -11.60 -20.95 -5.95
CA ILE A 247 -12.24 -22.26 -5.83
C ILE A 247 -11.31 -23.30 -5.18
N GLY A 248 -10.04 -23.30 -5.57
CA GLY A 248 -9.01 -24.18 -4.96
C GLY A 248 -8.71 -23.85 -3.49
N GLY A 249 -9.11 -22.66 -3.02
CA GLY A 249 -8.80 -22.15 -1.68
C GLY A 249 -9.86 -22.43 -0.61
N TRP A 250 -10.94 -23.12 -0.89
CA TRP A 250 -12.03 -23.35 0.09
C TRP A 250 -11.55 -23.99 1.39
N ALA A 251 -10.77 -25.06 1.31
CA ALA A 251 -10.25 -25.74 2.50
C ALA A 251 -9.33 -24.82 3.31
N GLN A 252 -8.52 -24.01 2.63
CA GLN A 252 -7.59 -23.05 3.22
C GLN A 252 -8.34 -21.85 3.82
N ALA A 253 -9.43 -21.40 3.21
CA ALA A 253 -10.30 -20.38 3.79
C ALA A 253 -10.93 -20.84 5.11
N ASN A 254 -11.30 -22.13 5.22
CA ASN A 254 -11.74 -22.72 6.49
C ASN A 254 -10.65 -22.71 7.56
N ILE A 255 -9.41 -23.04 7.19
CA ILE A 255 -8.27 -22.97 8.11
C ILE A 255 -8.05 -21.52 8.55
N ALA A 256 -7.99 -20.57 7.62
CA ALA A 256 -7.83 -19.15 7.89
C ALA A 256 -8.90 -18.64 8.88
N ARG A 257 -10.18 -18.92 8.59
CA ARG A 257 -11.30 -18.55 9.47
C ARG A 257 -11.14 -19.11 10.89
N ASN A 258 -10.81 -20.39 11.00
CA ASN A 258 -10.70 -21.07 12.30
C ASN A 258 -9.48 -20.60 13.11
N THR A 259 -8.46 -20.05 12.46
CA THR A 259 -7.26 -19.46 13.10
C THR A 259 -7.36 -17.96 13.28
N GLY A 260 -8.51 -17.33 12.93
CA GLY A 260 -8.71 -15.88 13.02
C GLY A 260 -7.93 -15.07 11.97
N GLN A 261 -7.46 -15.75 10.91
CA GLN A 261 -6.74 -15.15 9.79
C GLN A 261 -7.67 -14.92 8.59
N CYS A 262 -7.24 -14.12 7.65
CA CYS A 262 -7.87 -13.97 6.35
C CYS A 262 -7.15 -14.84 5.31
N PHE A 263 -7.92 -15.31 4.34
CA PHE A 263 -7.40 -16.07 3.22
C PHE A 263 -7.03 -15.09 2.09
N GLY A 264 -5.95 -15.42 1.40
CA GLY A 264 -5.55 -14.76 0.18
C GLY A 264 -4.97 -15.76 -0.79
N THR A 265 -4.78 -15.34 -2.02
CA THR A 265 -4.06 -16.10 -3.03
C THR A 265 -3.10 -15.21 -3.77
N LEU A 266 -1.90 -15.72 -3.97
CA LEU A 266 -0.82 -15.11 -4.73
C LEU A 266 -0.71 -15.82 -6.07
N TRP A 267 -0.52 -15.09 -7.15
CA TRP A 267 -0.24 -15.68 -8.47
C TRP A 267 0.71 -14.81 -9.28
N ALA A 268 1.43 -15.44 -10.21
CA ALA A 268 2.18 -14.70 -11.23
C ALA A 268 1.21 -14.09 -12.25
N SER A 269 1.34 -12.79 -12.51
CA SER A 269 0.44 -12.04 -13.40
C SER A 269 0.80 -12.15 -14.89
N TYR A 270 2.07 -12.46 -15.20
CA TYR A 270 2.58 -12.48 -16.58
C TYR A 270 3.46 -13.71 -16.85
N PRO A 271 3.45 -14.32 -18.04
CA PRO A 271 2.65 -14.02 -19.24
C PRO A 271 1.20 -14.51 -19.18
N LEU A 272 0.89 -15.42 -18.28
CA LEU A 272 -0.45 -15.93 -17.97
C LEU A 272 -0.51 -16.21 -16.48
N PRO A 273 -1.65 -15.98 -15.83
CA PRO A 273 -1.79 -16.30 -14.42
C PRO A 273 -1.60 -17.79 -14.19
N ASN A 274 -0.56 -18.11 -13.45
CA ASN A 274 -0.21 -19.47 -13.08
C ASN A 274 0.37 -19.48 -11.66
N ASN A 275 0.65 -20.67 -11.16
CA ASN A 275 1.29 -20.85 -9.85
C ASN A 275 0.53 -20.13 -8.72
N PHE A 276 -0.76 -20.46 -8.58
CA PHE A 276 -1.58 -19.95 -7.48
C PHE A 276 -1.09 -20.52 -6.15
N HIS A 277 -0.70 -19.64 -5.24
CA HIS A 277 -0.29 -19.98 -3.88
C HIS A 277 -1.26 -19.39 -2.87
N ASN A 278 -1.80 -20.23 -2.00
CA ASN A 278 -2.66 -19.79 -0.94
C ASN A 278 -1.84 -19.18 0.19
N VAL A 279 -2.29 -18.04 0.71
CA VAL A 279 -1.64 -17.32 1.78
C VAL A 279 -2.62 -17.05 2.93
N TYR A 280 -2.11 -17.05 4.15
CA TYR A 280 -2.88 -16.69 5.35
C TYR A 280 -2.39 -15.33 5.82
N LEU A 281 -3.31 -14.40 5.98
CA LEU A 281 -3.01 -13.01 6.22
C LEU A 281 -3.66 -12.54 7.52
N ARG A 282 -3.11 -11.49 8.11
CA ARG A 282 -3.81 -10.75 9.14
C ARG A 282 -5.02 -10.06 8.50
N CYS A 283 -6.20 -10.22 9.13
CA CYS A 283 -7.40 -9.53 8.64
C CYS A 283 -7.33 -8.05 8.99
N TYR A 284 -7.39 -7.19 7.99
CA TYR A 284 -7.49 -5.73 8.15
C TYR A 284 -8.87 -5.21 7.74
N ALA A 285 -9.74 -6.04 7.12
CA ALA A 285 -11.08 -5.67 6.69
C ALA A 285 -12.12 -6.78 6.96
#